data_50318c0f0c59ca58bc21c7e1190f5809
#
_entry.id   50318c0f0c59ca58bc21c7e1190f5809
#
_cell.length_a   1.000
_cell.length_b   1.000
_cell.length_c   1.000
_cell.angle_alpha   90.00
_cell.angle_beta   90.00
_cell.angle_gamma   90.00
#
_symmetry.space_group_name_H-M   'P 1'
#
loop_
_entity.id
_entity.type
_entity.pdbx_description
1 polymer ?
#
loop_
_entity_poly.entity_id
_entity_poly.type
_entity_poly.pdbx_seq_one_letter_code
_entity_poly.pdbx_strand_id
1 'polypeptide(L)'
;LSTTRPPSSPRSLPPGLLRSADASGDRQFAIALARGLEVLRAFTPADRALSNRELCDRTGLPKATVSRMTHTLTLLGYLSRGADQRVLLGAGVLALGYPLLAGMPIRQVARPWLEQLARETRCTVNLATRDRLCAVYLDSCRGDRGNAFHPDIGSPLPLLTTAIGRALVLARPAAEQAAILNRLKVDDPQRLRDERPLIDAERDAFRRRGWTHGTGQWSRSPGVHAVAMPLRQSLHAETVAINCTLALHAGTRRAADAERLLDEVVPAMIETARRIESACRAETSPSRSSRP
;
A
#
# COMPACT_ATOMS: atom_id res chain seq x y z
N LEU A 1 29.00 19.46 -17.51
CA LEU A 1 27.70 19.31 -16.85
C LEU A 1 27.13 17.94 -17.20
N SER A 2 27.48 16.94 -16.38
CA SER A 2 27.03 15.55 -16.53
C SER A 2 25.64 15.42 -15.94
N THR A 3 24.63 15.25 -16.78
CA THR A 3 23.26 14.96 -16.36
C THR A 3 23.16 13.50 -15.93
N THR A 4 23.35 13.23 -14.67
CA THR A 4 23.04 11.94 -14.08
C THR A 4 21.53 11.72 -14.13
N ARG A 5 21.11 10.81 -15.00
CA ARG A 5 19.74 10.28 -15.09
C ARG A 5 19.33 9.75 -13.71
N PRO A 6 18.17 10.15 -13.15
CA PRO A 6 17.73 9.62 -11.88
C PRO A 6 17.57 8.09 -11.98
N PRO A 7 17.91 7.34 -10.92
CA PRO A 7 17.79 5.89 -10.93
C PRO A 7 16.34 5.50 -11.19
N SER A 8 16.14 4.59 -12.15
CA SER A 8 14.83 4.00 -12.47
C SER A 8 14.19 3.44 -11.21
N SER A 9 12.95 3.85 -10.93
CA SER A 9 12.13 3.36 -9.85
C SER A 9 12.10 1.82 -9.78
N PRO A 10 12.01 1.23 -8.58
CA PRO A 10 12.04 -0.21 -8.41
C PRO A 10 10.89 -0.85 -9.18
N ARG A 11 11.23 -1.63 -10.19
CA ARG A 11 10.31 -2.49 -10.92
C ARG A 11 9.91 -3.67 -10.03
N SER A 12 9.00 -3.47 -9.12
CA SER A 12 8.27 -4.58 -8.52
C SER A 12 6.82 -4.15 -8.29
N LEU A 13 6.12 -3.93 -9.40
CA LEU A 13 4.68 -4.07 -9.37
C LEU A 13 4.37 -5.50 -8.90
N PRO A 14 3.35 -5.68 -8.06
CA PRO A 14 2.91 -7.03 -7.73
C PRO A 14 2.65 -7.78 -9.04
N PRO A 15 2.96 -9.07 -9.09
CA PRO A 15 2.77 -9.88 -10.28
C PRO A 15 1.37 -9.75 -10.83
N GLY A 16 1.26 -9.79 -12.13
CA GLY A 16 0.03 -9.51 -12.86
C GLY A 16 -1.12 -10.40 -12.42
N LEU A 17 -2.33 -9.86 -12.47
CA LEU A 17 -3.57 -10.56 -12.15
C LEU A 17 -3.73 -11.87 -12.93
N LEU A 18 -3.14 -11.95 -14.13
CA LEU A 18 -3.28 -13.07 -15.06
C LEU A 18 -2.57 -14.34 -14.60
N ARG A 19 -1.38 -14.25 -13.97
CA ARG A 19 -0.60 -15.44 -13.65
C ARG A 19 -1.25 -16.40 -12.65
N SER A 20 -2.02 -15.89 -11.70
CA SER A 20 -2.70 -16.73 -10.71
C SER A 20 -4.04 -17.30 -11.21
N ALA A 21 -4.68 -16.68 -12.19
CA ALA A 21 -5.99 -17.06 -12.68
C ALA A 21 -5.93 -17.98 -13.91
N ASP A 22 -4.96 -17.77 -14.82
CA ASP A 22 -4.73 -18.67 -15.96
C ASP A 22 -4.33 -20.10 -15.51
N ALA A 23 -3.76 -20.23 -14.32
CA ALA A 23 -3.41 -21.52 -13.71
C ALA A 23 -4.62 -22.27 -13.11
N SER A 24 -5.76 -21.61 -12.90
CA SER A 24 -6.91 -22.20 -12.18
C SER A 24 -7.90 -22.93 -13.07
N GLY A 25 -7.84 -22.76 -14.40
CA GLY A 25 -8.82 -23.36 -15.34
C GLY A 25 -10.27 -22.89 -15.10
N ASP A 26 -10.45 -21.79 -14.37
CA ASP A 26 -11.77 -21.26 -14.04
C ASP A 26 -12.51 -20.75 -15.28
N ARG A 27 -13.57 -21.43 -15.66
CA ARG A 27 -14.41 -21.09 -16.82
C ARG A 27 -15.17 -19.77 -16.65
N GLN A 28 -15.36 -19.30 -15.42
CA GLN A 28 -16.04 -18.04 -15.13
C GLN A 28 -15.08 -16.84 -15.20
N PHE A 29 -13.77 -17.10 -15.29
CA PHE A 29 -12.77 -16.04 -15.32
C PHE A 29 -12.77 -15.29 -16.66
N ALA A 30 -13.18 -14.02 -16.64
CA ALA A 30 -13.21 -13.16 -17.83
C ALA A 30 -11.81 -12.61 -18.16
N ILE A 31 -11.04 -13.36 -18.95
CA ILE A 31 -9.66 -13.02 -19.34
C ILE A 31 -9.56 -11.60 -19.95
N ALA A 32 -10.53 -11.19 -20.76
CA ALA A 32 -10.52 -9.88 -21.40
C ALA A 32 -10.62 -8.75 -20.36
N LEU A 33 -11.46 -8.91 -19.32
CA LEU A 33 -11.55 -7.95 -18.21
C LEU A 33 -10.25 -7.89 -17.43
N ALA A 34 -9.66 -9.03 -17.08
CA ALA A 34 -8.39 -9.09 -16.38
C ALA A 34 -7.27 -8.37 -17.15
N ARG A 35 -7.17 -8.57 -18.47
CA ARG A 35 -6.21 -7.87 -19.34
C ARG A 35 -6.43 -6.35 -19.36
N GLY A 36 -7.69 -5.89 -19.40
CA GLY A 36 -8.01 -4.47 -19.31
C GLY A 36 -7.55 -3.84 -17.99
N LEU A 37 -7.84 -4.50 -16.86
CA LEU A 37 -7.38 -4.08 -15.54
C LEU A 37 -5.85 -4.10 -15.41
N GLU A 38 -5.17 -5.08 -16.02
CA GLU A 38 -3.72 -5.15 -16.04
C GLU A 38 -3.09 -3.95 -16.76
N VAL A 39 -3.68 -3.50 -17.86
CA VAL A 39 -3.25 -2.29 -18.58
C VAL A 39 -3.38 -1.05 -17.68
N LEU A 40 -4.48 -0.89 -16.94
CA LEU A 40 -4.64 0.22 -15.99
C LEU A 40 -3.62 0.15 -14.85
N ARG A 41 -3.34 -1.04 -14.33
CA ARG A 41 -2.37 -1.25 -13.25
C ARG A 41 -0.91 -1.08 -13.67
N ALA A 42 -0.62 -1.04 -14.96
CA ALA A 42 0.72 -0.80 -15.47
C ALA A 42 1.23 0.63 -15.25
N PHE A 43 0.34 1.58 -14.95
CA PHE A 43 0.70 2.96 -14.65
C PHE A 43 1.19 3.10 -13.20
N THR A 44 2.22 3.94 -13.03
CA THR A 44 2.76 4.35 -11.73
C THR A 44 2.65 5.86 -11.56
N PRO A 45 2.75 6.41 -10.36
CA PRO A 45 2.74 7.87 -10.14
C PRO A 45 3.84 8.64 -10.89
N ALA A 46 4.91 7.96 -11.31
CA ALA A 46 6.00 8.56 -12.10
C ALA A 46 5.66 8.69 -13.59
N ASP A 47 4.60 8.01 -14.05
CA ASP A 47 4.24 7.96 -15.45
C ASP A 47 3.22 9.05 -15.79
N ARG A 48 3.61 10.01 -16.60
CA ARG A 48 2.66 10.95 -17.19
C ARG A 48 1.85 10.31 -18.30
N ALA A 49 2.52 9.53 -19.16
CA ALA A 49 1.89 8.84 -20.28
C ALA A 49 2.74 7.62 -20.66
N LEU A 50 2.09 6.57 -21.17
CA LEU A 50 2.73 5.35 -21.65
C LEU A 50 2.40 5.08 -23.11
N SER A 51 3.39 4.63 -23.89
CA SER A 51 3.20 4.09 -25.22
C SER A 51 2.69 2.65 -25.17
N ASN A 52 2.12 2.16 -26.25
CA ASN A 52 1.72 0.75 -26.36
C ASN A 52 2.90 -0.21 -26.14
N ARG A 53 4.11 0.16 -26.54
CA ARG A 53 5.33 -0.65 -26.33
C ARG A 53 5.64 -0.76 -24.84
N GLU A 54 5.68 0.36 -24.10
CA GLU A 54 5.92 0.35 -22.66
C GLU A 54 4.86 -0.45 -21.90
N LEU A 55 3.60 -0.37 -22.34
CA LEU A 55 2.52 -1.20 -21.78
C LEU A 55 2.73 -2.69 -22.06
N CYS A 56 3.16 -3.07 -23.28
CA CYS A 56 3.51 -4.46 -23.60
C CYS A 56 4.66 -4.95 -22.70
N ASP A 57 5.72 -4.14 -22.57
CA ASP A 57 6.90 -4.49 -21.77
C ASP A 57 6.58 -4.66 -20.28
N ARG A 58 5.62 -3.88 -19.75
CA ARG A 58 5.19 -3.94 -18.34
C ARG A 58 4.20 -5.05 -18.06
N THR A 59 3.24 -5.28 -18.97
CA THR A 59 2.17 -6.25 -18.75
C THR A 59 2.51 -7.65 -19.27
N GLY A 60 3.48 -7.77 -20.17
CA GLY A 60 3.77 -9.00 -20.91
C GLY A 60 2.70 -9.36 -21.94
N LEU A 61 1.73 -8.47 -22.20
CA LEU A 61 0.63 -8.73 -23.13
C LEU A 61 1.08 -8.48 -24.58
N PRO A 62 0.57 -9.27 -25.56
CA PRO A 62 0.81 -9.04 -26.98
C PRO A 62 0.32 -7.65 -27.43
N LYS A 63 1.02 -7.05 -28.41
CA LYS A 63 0.72 -5.71 -28.95
C LYS A 63 -0.74 -5.56 -29.39
N ALA A 64 -1.30 -6.55 -30.08
CA ALA A 64 -2.70 -6.54 -30.53
C ALA A 64 -3.67 -6.50 -29.34
N THR A 65 -3.37 -7.22 -28.25
CA THR A 65 -4.17 -7.21 -27.02
C THR A 65 -4.09 -5.84 -26.34
N VAL A 66 -2.90 -5.29 -26.16
CA VAL A 66 -2.71 -3.95 -25.56
C VAL A 66 -3.46 -2.89 -26.38
N SER A 67 -3.36 -2.91 -27.71
CA SER A 67 -4.07 -1.98 -28.58
C SER A 67 -5.59 -2.06 -28.43
N ARG A 68 -6.15 -3.26 -28.34
CA ARG A 68 -7.59 -3.44 -28.10
C ARG A 68 -8.02 -2.97 -26.72
N MET A 69 -7.26 -3.28 -25.67
CA MET A 69 -7.55 -2.85 -24.30
C MET A 69 -7.48 -1.33 -24.18
N THR A 70 -6.40 -0.71 -24.67
CA THR A 70 -6.25 0.76 -24.64
C THR A 70 -7.34 1.48 -25.43
N HIS A 71 -7.75 0.95 -26.58
CA HIS A 71 -8.88 1.49 -27.34
C HIS A 71 -10.17 1.46 -26.53
N THR A 72 -10.54 0.29 -25.99
CA THR A 72 -11.76 0.12 -25.18
C THR A 72 -11.74 1.00 -23.93
N LEU A 73 -10.62 1.01 -23.20
CA LEU A 73 -10.48 1.82 -21.99
C LEU A 73 -10.53 3.33 -22.28
N THR A 74 -10.08 3.76 -23.47
CA THR A 74 -10.20 5.15 -23.91
C THR A 74 -11.67 5.50 -24.20
N LEU A 75 -12.41 4.65 -24.89
CA LEU A 75 -13.85 4.85 -25.13
C LEU A 75 -14.66 4.90 -23.84
N LEU A 76 -14.24 4.14 -22.81
CA LEU A 76 -14.88 4.12 -21.49
C LEU A 76 -14.43 5.25 -20.56
N GLY A 77 -13.48 6.11 -20.98
CA GLY A 77 -12.98 7.24 -20.18
C GLY A 77 -11.98 6.87 -19.09
N TYR A 78 -11.50 5.61 -19.04
CA TYR A 78 -10.44 5.18 -18.11
C TYR A 78 -9.04 5.53 -18.60
N LEU A 79 -8.87 5.69 -19.90
CA LEU A 79 -7.66 6.23 -20.51
C LEU A 79 -8.02 7.45 -21.38
N SER A 80 -7.04 8.31 -21.61
CA SER A 80 -7.10 9.39 -22.59
C SER A 80 -5.88 9.32 -23.50
N ARG A 81 -5.97 9.86 -24.73
CA ARG A 81 -4.85 9.91 -25.68
C ARG A 81 -4.19 11.28 -25.63
N GLY A 82 -2.87 11.28 -25.47
CA GLY A 82 -2.03 12.45 -25.66
C GLY A 82 -1.79 12.75 -27.14
N ALA A 83 -1.20 13.91 -27.40
CA ALA A 83 -0.88 14.37 -28.78
C ALA A 83 0.12 13.44 -29.51
N ASP A 84 0.97 12.75 -28.78
CA ASP A 84 2.01 11.84 -29.26
C ASP A 84 1.55 10.35 -29.34
N GLN A 85 0.26 10.08 -29.36
CA GLN A 85 -0.37 8.75 -29.34
C GLN A 85 -0.06 7.92 -28.09
N ARG A 86 0.57 8.49 -27.08
CA ARG A 86 0.71 7.87 -25.76
C ARG A 86 -0.63 7.95 -25.02
N VAL A 87 -0.85 7.01 -24.10
CA VAL A 87 -2.06 6.97 -23.27
C VAL A 87 -1.77 7.42 -21.85
N LEU A 88 -2.72 8.10 -21.26
CA LEU A 88 -2.71 8.61 -19.88
C LEU A 88 -3.89 7.99 -19.12
N LEU A 89 -3.82 7.93 -17.78
CA LEU A 89 -4.99 7.61 -16.98
C LEU A 89 -6.05 8.70 -17.11
N GLY A 90 -7.28 8.29 -17.37
CA GLY A 90 -8.44 9.16 -17.42
C GLY A 90 -9.11 9.31 -16.05
N ALA A 91 -9.96 10.33 -15.89
CA ALA A 91 -10.70 10.60 -14.65
C ALA A 91 -11.64 9.44 -14.24
N GLY A 92 -12.04 8.57 -15.18
CA GLY A 92 -12.82 7.36 -14.89
C GLY A 92 -12.17 6.45 -13.87
N VAL A 93 -10.83 6.40 -13.81
CA VAL A 93 -10.10 5.61 -12.81
C VAL A 93 -10.31 6.16 -11.40
N LEU A 94 -10.30 7.48 -11.24
CA LEU A 94 -10.56 8.13 -9.95
C LEU A 94 -12.01 7.90 -9.49
N ALA A 95 -12.96 7.97 -10.43
CA ALA A 95 -14.37 7.74 -10.14
C ALA A 95 -14.65 6.31 -9.62
N LEU A 96 -13.85 5.31 -10.01
CA LEU A 96 -13.94 3.96 -9.45
C LEU A 96 -13.46 3.88 -7.99
N GLY A 97 -12.44 4.62 -7.63
CA GLY A 97 -11.87 4.60 -6.27
C GLY A 97 -12.67 5.44 -5.26
N TYR A 98 -13.33 6.48 -5.71
CA TYR A 98 -14.03 7.44 -4.84
C TYR A 98 -15.12 6.80 -3.96
N PRO A 99 -16.07 5.98 -4.47
CA PRO A 99 -17.08 5.34 -3.64
C PRO A 99 -16.49 4.47 -2.53
N LEU A 100 -15.38 3.78 -2.83
CA LEU A 100 -14.67 2.99 -1.83
C LEU A 100 -14.15 3.90 -0.70
N LEU A 101 -13.41 4.96 -1.03
CA LEU A 101 -12.82 5.87 -0.04
C LEU A 101 -13.90 6.64 0.75
N ALA A 102 -14.97 7.07 0.09
CA ALA A 102 -16.08 7.78 0.73
C ALA A 102 -16.89 6.88 1.67
N GLY A 103 -17.02 5.59 1.32
CA GLY A 103 -17.76 4.61 2.10
C GLY A 103 -16.97 3.94 3.23
N MET A 104 -15.78 4.44 3.58
CA MET A 104 -14.93 3.87 4.66
C MET A 104 -15.09 4.64 5.98
N PRO A 105 -15.93 4.19 6.94
CA PRO A 105 -16.07 4.86 8.23
C PRO A 105 -14.74 4.96 8.98
N ILE A 106 -13.95 3.86 8.98
CA ILE A 106 -12.64 3.83 9.64
C ILE A 106 -11.71 4.95 9.17
N ARG A 107 -11.74 5.31 7.88
CA ARG A 107 -10.94 6.40 7.33
C ARG A 107 -11.37 7.76 7.89
N GLN A 108 -12.69 8.00 7.96
CA GLN A 108 -13.25 9.25 8.47
C GLN A 108 -12.96 9.41 9.95
N VAL A 109 -13.17 8.35 10.74
CA VAL A 109 -12.89 8.33 12.19
C VAL A 109 -11.40 8.48 12.49
N ALA A 110 -10.54 7.81 11.74
CA ALA A 110 -9.11 7.81 12.01
C ALA A 110 -8.43 9.14 11.62
N ARG A 111 -8.90 9.81 10.55
CA ARG A 111 -8.20 10.96 9.96
C ARG A 111 -7.81 12.06 10.96
N PRO A 112 -8.67 12.58 11.86
CA PRO A 112 -8.28 13.62 12.80
C PRO A 112 -7.13 13.18 13.73
N TRP A 113 -7.13 11.92 14.16
CA TRP A 113 -6.10 11.34 15.01
C TRP A 113 -4.78 11.13 14.27
N LEU A 114 -4.84 10.69 12.99
CA LEU A 114 -3.65 10.55 12.15
C LEU A 114 -3.01 11.92 11.88
N GLU A 115 -3.80 12.95 11.61
CA GLU A 115 -3.31 14.32 11.42
C GLU A 115 -2.67 14.88 12.69
N GLN A 116 -3.27 14.62 13.86
CA GLN A 116 -2.69 15.01 15.14
C GLN A 116 -1.34 14.31 15.36
N LEU A 117 -1.28 12.99 15.22
CA LEU A 117 -0.06 12.20 15.37
C LEU A 117 1.03 12.66 14.39
N ALA A 118 0.66 12.95 13.14
CA ALA A 118 1.61 13.45 12.14
C ALA A 118 2.22 14.80 12.56
N ARG A 119 1.41 15.73 13.07
CA ARG A 119 1.90 17.05 13.56
C ARG A 119 2.82 16.91 14.77
N GLU A 120 2.43 16.09 15.75
CA GLU A 120 3.17 15.89 17.00
C GLU A 120 4.52 15.22 16.77
N THR A 121 4.54 14.19 15.91
CA THR A 121 5.75 13.38 15.68
C THR A 121 6.58 13.85 14.49
N ARG A 122 6.07 14.75 13.65
CA ARG A 122 6.66 15.15 12.36
C ARG A 122 6.88 13.98 11.39
N CYS A 123 6.23 12.84 11.63
CA CYS A 123 6.25 11.69 10.74
C CYS A 123 5.20 11.82 9.64
N THR A 124 5.36 11.07 8.55
CA THR A 124 4.21 10.74 7.71
C THR A 124 3.47 9.58 8.35
N VAL A 125 2.20 9.77 8.63
CA VAL A 125 1.33 8.77 9.26
C VAL A 125 0.33 8.26 8.24
N ASN A 126 0.23 6.94 8.07
CA ASN A 126 -0.65 6.35 7.07
C ASN A 126 -1.57 5.32 7.70
N LEU A 127 -2.75 5.18 7.12
CA LEU A 127 -3.70 4.10 7.34
C LEU A 127 -3.63 3.15 6.14
N ALA A 128 -3.56 1.85 6.36
CA ALA A 128 -3.48 0.88 5.28
C ALA A 128 -4.28 -0.39 5.56
N THR A 129 -4.61 -1.08 4.50
CA THR A 129 -5.14 -2.45 4.52
C THR A 129 -4.37 -3.33 3.55
N ARG A 130 -4.65 -4.63 3.57
CA ARG A 130 -4.09 -5.56 2.61
C ARG A 130 -5.00 -5.70 1.39
N ASP A 131 -4.42 -5.59 0.20
CA ASP A 131 -5.03 -6.05 -1.05
C ASP A 131 -4.17 -7.18 -1.62
N ARG A 132 -4.68 -8.40 -1.56
CA ARG A 132 -4.00 -9.62 -2.03
C ARG A 132 -2.58 -9.74 -1.47
N LEU A 133 -1.55 -9.46 -2.26
CA LEU A 133 -0.12 -9.58 -1.90
C LEU A 133 0.57 -8.23 -1.67
N CYS A 134 -0.22 -7.16 -1.47
CA CYS A 134 0.27 -5.82 -1.18
C CYS A 134 -0.43 -5.21 0.03
N ALA A 135 0.23 -4.28 0.70
CA ALA A 135 -0.43 -3.29 1.53
C ALA A 135 -0.81 -2.10 0.64
N VAL A 136 -1.96 -1.48 0.90
CA VAL A 136 -2.44 -0.31 0.15
C VAL A 136 -2.81 0.79 1.13
N TYR A 137 -2.31 2.00 0.91
CA TYR A 137 -2.66 3.14 1.74
C TYR A 137 -4.08 3.61 1.47
N LEU A 138 -4.87 3.72 2.52
CA LEU A 138 -6.23 4.25 2.53
C LEU A 138 -6.26 5.73 2.86
N ASP A 139 -5.31 6.19 3.69
CA ASP A 139 -5.11 7.60 4.03
C ASP A 139 -3.64 7.87 4.35
N SER A 140 -3.22 9.15 4.19
CA SER A 140 -1.86 9.59 4.43
C SER A 140 -1.85 11.02 4.95
N CYS A 141 -1.26 11.24 6.14
CA CYS A 141 -1.15 12.52 6.80
C CYS A 141 0.34 12.87 6.97
N ARG A 142 0.75 14.04 6.48
CA ARG A 142 2.15 14.47 6.49
C ARG A 142 2.41 15.40 7.67
N GLY A 143 3.40 15.04 8.51
CA GLY A 143 3.85 15.88 9.61
C GLY A 143 4.94 16.87 9.22
N ASP A 144 5.77 16.53 8.22
CA ASP A 144 6.81 17.41 7.69
C ASP A 144 6.72 17.46 6.16
N ARG A 145 6.84 18.66 5.57
CA ARG A 145 6.85 18.89 4.12
C ARG A 145 8.18 18.53 3.45
N GLY A 146 9.24 18.38 4.24
CA GLY A 146 10.59 18.04 3.75
C GLY A 146 10.83 16.55 3.50
N ASN A 147 9.91 15.67 3.87
CA ASN A 147 10.06 14.24 3.68
C ASN A 147 9.87 13.86 2.20
N ALA A 148 10.96 13.49 1.53
CA ALA A 148 10.97 13.20 0.09
C ALA A 148 10.26 11.90 -0.31
N PHE A 149 9.97 11.01 0.66
CA PHE A 149 9.30 9.73 0.41
C PHE A 149 7.82 9.83 0.77
N HIS A 150 6.98 9.84 -0.27
CA HIS A 150 5.54 9.99 -0.11
C HIS A 150 4.75 9.02 -1.00
N PRO A 151 4.64 7.73 -0.63
CA PRO A 151 3.55 6.94 -1.17
C PRO A 151 2.24 7.56 -0.71
N ASP A 152 1.33 7.73 -1.65
CA ASP A 152 0.03 8.35 -1.41
C ASP A 152 -1.10 7.31 -1.38
N ILE A 153 -2.33 7.74 -1.15
CA ILE A 153 -3.53 6.89 -1.16
C ILE A 153 -3.56 6.04 -2.43
N GLY A 154 -3.84 4.75 -2.29
CA GLY A 154 -3.85 3.79 -3.39
C GLY A 154 -2.47 3.22 -3.75
N SER A 155 -1.37 3.72 -3.19
CA SER A 155 -0.03 3.19 -3.46
C SER A 155 0.12 1.75 -2.95
N PRO A 156 0.49 0.78 -3.83
CA PRO A 156 0.77 -0.58 -3.40
C PRO A 156 2.17 -0.68 -2.79
N LEU A 157 2.27 -1.36 -1.67
CA LEU A 157 3.50 -1.59 -0.93
C LEU A 157 3.74 -3.09 -0.73
N PRO A 158 4.99 -3.57 -0.81
CA PRO A 158 5.31 -4.95 -0.52
C PRO A 158 4.95 -5.35 0.92
N LEU A 159 4.41 -6.58 1.09
CA LEU A 159 3.99 -7.04 2.42
C LEU A 159 5.15 -7.33 3.36
N LEU A 160 6.23 -7.96 2.88
CA LEU A 160 7.25 -8.50 3.78
C LEU A 160 8.40 -7.51 4.05
N THR A 161 8.71 -6.63 3.10
CA THR A 161 9.80 -5.66 3.25
C THR A 161 9.39 -4.35 3.93
N THR A 162 8.08 -4.11 4.10
CA THR A 162 7.58 -2.91 4.81
C THR A 162 7.10 -3.25 6.22
N ALA A 163 7.27 -2.32 7.16
CA ALA A 163 6.75 -2.49 8.52
C ALA A 163 5.23 -2.68 8.49
N ILE A 164 4.50 -1.82 7.76
CA ILE A 164 3.04 -1.91 7.69
C ILE A 164 2.55 -3.22 7.05
N GLY A 165 3.23 -3.71 6.02
CA GLY A 165 2.91 -4.98 5.41
C GLY A 165 3.09 -6.16 6.37
N ARG A 166 4.21 -6.19 7.13
CA ARG A 166 4.44 -7.20 8.16
C ARG A 166 3.39 -7.11 9.28
N ALA A 167 3.02 -5.92 9.73
CA ALA A 167 1.97 -5.73 10.73
C ALA A 167 0.63 -6.32 10.26
N LEU A 168 0.23 -6.05 9.00
CA LEU A 168 -0.98 -6.59 8.39
C LEU A 168 -0.99 -8.12 8.29
N VAL A 169 0.16 -8.74 8.01
CA VAL A 169 0.29 -10.21 7.94
C VAL A 169 0.32 -10.82 9.34
N LEU A 170 1.16 -10.30 10.24
CA LEU A 170 1.38 -10.88 11.58
C LEU A 170 0.16 -10.75 12.50
N ALA A 171 -0.73 -9.78 12.23
CA ALA A 171 -2.00 -9.63 12.96
C ALA A 171 -3.05 -10.69 12.61
N ARG A 172 -2.85 -11.46 11.52
CA ARG A 172 -3.80 -12.50 11.10
C ARG A 172 -3.55 -13.81 11.86
N PRO A 173 -4.57 -14.69 11.97
CA PRO A 173 -4.40 -16.05 12.47
C PRO A 173 -3.31 -16.81 11.69
N ALA A 174 -2.62 -17.74 12.33
CA ALA A 174 -1.49 -18.48 11.75
C ALA A 174 -1.83 -19.17 10.42
N ALA A 175 -3.05 -19.71 10.29
CA ALA A 175 -3.50 -20.34 9.05
C ALA A 175 -3.58 -19.33 7.88
N GLU A 176 -4.06 -18.10 8.14
CA GLU A 176 -4.13 -17.06 7.13
C GLU A 176 -2.75 -16.50 6.77
N GLN A 177 -1.85 -16.36 7.76
CA GLN A 177 -0.45 -16.02 7.49
C GLN A 177 0.19 -17.05 6.55
N ALA A 178 -0.02 -18.34 6.81
CA ALA A 178 0.48 -19.42 5.96
C ALA A 178 -0.12 -19.36 4.55
N ALA A 179 -1.41 -19.09 4.42
CA ALA A 179 -2.06 -18.93 3.12
C ALA A 179 -1.48 -17.75 2.31
N ILE A 180 -1.24 -16.60 2.95
CA ILE A 180 -0.60 -15.43 2.31
C ILE A 180 0.81 -15.78 1.84
N LEU A 181 1.63 -16.42 2.69
CA LEU A 181 2.99 -16.81 2.35
C LEU A 181 3.03 -17.87 1.23
N ASN A 182 2.10 -18.83 1.24
CA ASN A 182 1.97 -19.83 0.17
C ASN A 182 1.59 -19.16 -1.16
N ARG A 183 0.72 -18.17 -1.14
CA ARG A 183 0.36 -17.42 -2.33
C ARG A 183 1.54 -16.60 -2.86
N LEU A 184 2.31 -15.96 -1.99
CA LEU A 184 3.58 -15.31 -2.36
C LEU A 184 4.57 -16.29 -2.98
N LYS A 185 4.66 -17.53 -2.43
CA LYS A 185 5.52 -18.59 -2.96
C LYS A 185 5.14 -19.00 -4.38
N VAL A 186 3.84 -19.12 -4.65
CA VAL A 186 3.35 -19.49 -5.99
C VAL A 186 3.61 -18.36 -6.99
N ASP A 187 3.46 -17.12 -6.54
CA ASP A 187 3.53 -15.94 -7.37
C ASP A 187 4.98 -15.53 -7.70
N ASP A 188 5.85 -15.47 -6.70
CA ASP A 188 7.28 -15.19 -6.82
C ASP A 188 8.09 -15.95 -5.75
N PRO A 189 8.51 -17.19 -6.08
CA PRO A 189 9.25 -18.05 -5.12
C PRO A 189 10.59 -17.45 -4.69
N GLN A 190 11.27 -16.72 -5.59
CA GLN A 190 12.55 -16.10 -5.27
C GLN A 190 12.37 -14.95 -4.29
N ARG A 191 11.44 -14.07 -4.57
CA ARG A 191 11.09 -12.98 -3.69
C ARG A 191 10.71 -13.46 -2.28
N LEU A 192 9.90 -14.51 -2.18
CA LEU A 192 9.57 -15.07 -0.87
C LEU A 192 10.81 -15.58 -0.13
N ARG A 193 11.74 -16.26 -0.81
CA ARG A 193 13.00 -16.73 -0.18
C ARG A 193 13.81 -15.57 0.39
N ASP A 194 13.89 -14.48 -0.36
CA ASP A 194 14.70 -13.31 0.02
C ASP A 194 14.04 -12.49 1.15
N GLU A 195 12.70 -12.38 1.14
CA GLU A 195 11.96 -11.53 2.08
C GLU A 195 11.46 -12.27 3.33
N ARG A 196 11.32 -13.59 3.30
CA ARG A 196 10.79 -14.38 4.41
C ARG A 196 11.57 -14.21 5.73
N PRO A 197 12.90 -14.14 5.74
CA PRO A 197 13.65 -13.91 6.98
C PRO A 197 13.23 -12.66 7.73
N LEU A 198 12.75 -11.61 7.03
CA LEU A 198 12.32 -10.35 7.64
C LEU A 198 11.07 -10.53 8.52
N ILE A 199 10.09 -11.29 8.05
CA ILE A 199 8.86 -11.51 8.83
C ILE A 199 9.07 -12.55 9.93
N ASP A 200 9.88 -13.58 9.68
CA ASP A 200 10.17 -14.61 10.67
C ASP A 200 10.97 -14.02 11.86
N ALA A 201 11.94 -13.16 11.60
CA ALA A 201 12.69 -12.44 12.65
C ALA A 201 11.81 -11.49 13.47
N GLU A 202 10.78 -10.91 12.87
CA GLU A 202 9.88 -9.95 13.54
C GLU A 202 8.78 -10.63 14.36
N ARG A 203 8.44 -11.88 14.07
CA ARG A 203 7.28 -12.60 14.62
C ARG A 203 7.20 -12.59 16.15
N ASP A 204 8.29 -12.97 16.83
CA ASP A 204 8.30 -13.04 18.28
C ASP A 204 8.32 -11.67 18.94
N ALA A 205 9.00 -10.72 18.35
CA ALA A 205 8.97 -9.33 18.78
C ALA A 205 7.56 -8.75 18.65
N PHE A 206 6.88 -8.99 17.53
CA PHE A 206 5.50 -8.55 17.30
C PHE A 206 4.53 -9.16 18.31
N ARG A 207 4.65 -10.46 18.63
CA ARG A 207 3.80 -11.11 19.66
C ARG A 207 3.92 -10.43 21.03
N ARG A 208 5.12 -9.96 21.41
CA ARG A 208 5.35 -9.30 22.71
C ARG A 208 4.91 -7.84 22.72
N ARG A 209 5.21 -7.08 21.66
CA ARG A 209 5.07 -5.62 21.65
C ARG A 209 3.87 -5.09 20.84
N GLY A 210 3.29 -5.90 19.94
CA GLY A 210 2.12 -5.54 19.14
C GLY A 210 2.40 -4.64 17.92
N TRP A 211 3.66 -4.32 17.62
CA TRP A 211 4.04 -3.48 16.50
C TRP A 211 5.29 -4.00 15.79
N THR A 212 5.50 -3.57 14.57
CA THR A 212 6.62 -3.94 13.70
C THR A 212 7.52 -2.75 13.41
N HIS A 213 8.78 -3.01 13.09
CA HIS A 213 9.78 -1.99 12.76
C HIS A 213 10.46 -2.31 11.44
N GLY A 214 10.66 -1.30 10.59
CA GLY A 214 11.34 -1.41 9.31
C GLY A 214 12.39 -0.31 9.14
N THR A 215 13.54 -0.68 8.59
CA THR A 215 14.72 0.18 8.42
C THR A 215 15.03 0.47 6.95
N GLY A 216 14.01 0.68 6.13
CA GLY A 216 14.18 1.06 4.72
C GLY A 216 14.49 -0.08 3.76
N GLN A 217 14.24 -1.34 4.15
CA GLN A 217 14.48 -2.50 3.28
C GLN A 217 13.65 -2.47 1.98
N TRP A 218 12.55 -1.73 1.98
CA TRP A 218 11.67 -1.62 0.82
C TRP A 218 12.16 -0.63 -0.23
N SER A 219 12.71 0.52 0.16
CA SER A 219 12.92 1.64 -0.77
C SER A 219 14.32 1.72 -1.27
N ARG A 220 15.20 0.81 -1.29
CA ARG A 220 16.63 1.04 -1.66
C ARG A 220 17.17 2.43 -1.25
N SER A 221 16.36 3.18 -0.48
CA SER A 221 16.71 4.44 0.16
C SER A 221 17.09 4.12 1.58
N PRO A 222 18.37 3.93 1.87
CA PRO A 222 18.84 3.67 3.21
C PRO A 222 18.60 4.92 4.05
N GLY A 223 17.46 5.03 4.71
CA GLY A 223 17.16 6.22 5.48
C GLY A 223 15.68 6.42 5.77
N VAL A 224 14.80 5.54 5.34
CA VAL A 224 13.40 5.57 5.78
C VAL A 224 13.21 4.54 6.89
N HIS A 225 12.89 4.99 8.09
CA HIS A 225 12.48 4.12 9.18
C HIS A 225 10.97 4.17 9.34
N ALA A 226 10.37 3.05 9.73
CA ALA A 226 8.93 2.96 9.91
C ALA A 226 8.61 2.06 11.10
N VAL A 227 7.62 2.46 11.88
CA VAL A 227 6.94 1.60 12.85
C VAL A 227 5.50 1.45 12.43
N ALA A 228 4.91 0.26 12.65
CA ALA A 228 3.54 0.00 12.26
C ALA A 228 2.85 -0.92 13.26
N MET A 229 1.54 -0.72 13.44
CA MET A 229 0.72 -1.59 14.28
C MET A 229 -0.66 -1.81 13.66
N PRO A 230 -1.25 -3.00 13.82
CA PRO A 230 -2.62 -3.26 13.42
C PRO A 230 -3.59 -2.57 14.36
N LEU A 231 -4.74 -2.18 13.83
CA LEU A 231 -5.92 -1.79 14.59
C LEU A 231 -6.81 -3.01 14.80
N ARG A 232 -7.56 -3.04 15.90
CA ARG A 232 -8.59 -4.07 16.16
C ARG A 232 -9.81 -3.96 15.25
N GLN A 233 -9.84 -2.94 14.42
CA GLN A 233 -10.86 -2.72 13.39
C GLN A 233 -10.50 -3.43 12.10
N SER A 234 -11.51 -3.80 11.33
CA SER A 234 -11.36 -4.43 10.03
C SER A 234 -12.14 -3.67 8.95
N LEU A 235 -11.66 -3.76 7.73
CA LEU A 235 -12.35 -3.30 6.53
C LEU A 235 -12.65 -4.52 5.67
N HIS A 236 -13.95 -4.84 5.46
CA HIS A 236 -14.36 -6.02 4.70
C HIS A 236 -13.63 -7.32 5.12
N ALA A 237 -13.54 -7.56 6.44
CA ALA A 237 -12.81 -8.65 7.08
C ALA A 237 -11.27 -8.60 6.93
N GLU A 238 -10.70 -7.59 6.27
CA GLU A 238 -9.26 -7.38 6.21
C GLU A 238 -8.77 -6.54 7.39
N THR A 239 -7.59 -6.87 7.90
CA THR A 239 -6.92 -6.09 8.95
C THR A 239 -6.60 -4.70 8.43
N VAL A 240 -6.81 -3.69 9.26
CA VAL A 240 -6.35 -2.32 9.04
C VAL A 240 -5.17 -2.05 9.97
N ALA A 241 -4.19 -1.31 9.49
CA ALA A 241 -3.01 -0.93 10.28
C ALA A 241 -2.67 0.53 10.08
N ILE A 242 -2.01 1.13 11.07
CA ILE A 242 -1.39 2.44 10.97
C ILE A 242 0.13 2.30 10.98
N ASN A 243 0.83 3.22 10.31
CA ASN A 243 2.28 3.35 10.46
C ASN A 243 2.71 4.82 10.55
N CYS A 244 3.84 5.01 11.21
CA CYS A 244 4.61 6.25 11.19
C CYS A 244 5.88 6.01 10.39
N THR A 245 6.16 6.85 9.40
CA THR A 245 7.39 6.80 8.61
C THR A 245 8.18 8.09 8.81
N LEU A 246 9.48 7.92 9.03
CA LEU A 246 10.44 9.00 9.19
C LEU A 246 11.57 8.82 8.17
N ALA A 247 11.81 9.83 7.33
CA ALA A 247 13.01 9.88 6.50
C ALA A 247 14.18 10.34 7.35
N LEU A 248 15.20 9.49 7.49
CA LEU A 248 16.40 9.84 8.23
C LEU A 248 17.36 10.62 7.34
N HIS A 249 17.86 11.74 7.83
CA HIS A 249 18.89 12.52 7.15
C HIS A 249 20.22 11.76 7.16
N ALA A 250 21.04 11.92 6.13
CA ALA A 250 22.38 11.35 6.09
C ALA A 250 23.26 11.96 7.22
N GLY A 251 24.02 11.12 7.93
CA GLY A 251 24.99 11.55 8.92
C GLY A 251 24.67 11.13 10.36
N THR A 252 25.29 11.80 11.37
CA THR A 252 25.25 11.49 12.80
C THR A 252 23.86 11.54 13.46
N ARG A 253 22.88 12.17 12.83
CA ARG A 253 21.49 12.21 13.32
C ARG A 253 20.73 10.89 13.15
N ARG A 254 21.25 9.96 12.37
CA ARG A 254 20.53 8.72 11.99
C ARG A 254 20.23 7.82 13.20
N ALA A 255 21.16 7.70 14.13
CA ALA A 255 20.95 6.91 15.36
C ALA A 255 19.93 7.59 16.28
N ALA A 256 20.07 8.89 16.51
CA ALA A 256 19.15 9.67 17.34
C ALA A 256 17.72 9.69 16.78
N ASP A 257 17.56 9.76 15.44
CA ASP A 257 16.25 9.70 14.80
C ASP A 257 15.61 8.31 14.91
N ALA A 258 16.41 7.24 14.86
CA ALA A 258 15.92 5.87 15.06
C ALA A 258 15.51 5.63 16.52
N GLU A 259 16.29 6.13 17.49
CA GLU A 259 15.98 6.08 18.91
C GLU A 259 14.71 6.86 19.23
N ARG A 260 14.60 8.10 18.73
CA ARG A 260 13.39 8.91 18.83
C ARG A 260 12.14 8.21 18.27
N LEU A 261 12.27 7.48 17.16
CA LEU A 261 11.16 6.73 16.60
C LEU A 261 10.62 5.68 17.58
N LEU A 262 11.50 5.01 18.32
CA LEU A 262 11.11 4.00 19.29
C LEU A 262 10.59 4.60 20.60
N ASP A 263 11.23 5.66 21.09
CA ASP A 263 10.97 6.20 22.43
C ASP A 263 9.81 7.21 22.46
N GLU A 264 9.63 7.99 21.40
CA GLU A 264 8.58 9.01 21.33
C GLU A 264 7.42 8.60 20.39
N VAL A 265 7.73 8.14 19.18
CA VAL A 265 6.70 7.91 18.17
C VAL A 265 5.90 6.65 18.44
N VAL A 266 6.53 5.57 18.92
CA VAL A 266 5.81 4.32 19.24
C VAL A 266 4.75 4.52 20.33
N PRO A 267 5.04 5.13 21.49
CA PRO A 267 4.02 5.40 22.51
C PRO A 267 2.86 6.26 21.97
N ALA A 268 3.17 7.34 21.22
CA ALA A 268 2.16 8.21 20.61
C ALA A 268 1.29 7.46 19.60
N MET A 269 1.88 6.57 18.79
CA MET A 269 1.16 5.72 17.84
C MET A 269 0.23 4.74 18.56
N ILE A 270 0.68 4.12 19.66
CA ILE A 270 -0.15 3.20 20.46
C ILE A 270 -1.36 3.94 21.04
N GLU A 271 -1.16 5.12 21.59
CA GLU A 271 -2.26 5.93 22.12
C GLU A 271 -3.24 6.35 21.01
N THR A 272 -2.73 6.76 19.86
CA THR A 272 -3.54 7.10 18.69
C THR A 272 -4.39 5.90 18.23
N ALA A 273 -3.81 4.70 18.18
CA ALA A 273 -4.53 3.49 17.83
C ALA A 273 -5.70 3.21 18.80
N ARG A 274 -5.47 3.36 20.11
CA ARG A 274 -6.53 3.20 21.14
C ARG A 274 -7.67 4.21 20.94
N ARG A 275 -7.35 5.47 20.64
CA ARG A 275 -8.36 6.53 20.38
C ARG A 275 -9.19 6.20 19.13
N ILE A 276 -8.54 5.81 18.04
CA ILE A 276 -9.24 5.38 16.82
C ILE A 276 -10.17 4.20 17.12
N GLU A 277 -9.68 3.18 17.79
CA GLU A 277 -10.47 1.99 18.16
C GLU A 277 -11.67 2.33 19.07
N SER A 278 -11.48 3.26 20.01
CA SER A 278 -12.55 3.73 20.89
C SER A 278 -13.62 4.51 20.11
N ALA A 279 -13.22 5.42 19.23
CA ALA A 279 -14.11 6.20 18.40
C ALA A 279 -14.92 5.31 17.44
N CYS A 280 -14.30 4.32 16.82
CA CYS A 280 -15.01 3.35 15.97
C CYS A 280 -16.07 2.55 16.74
N ARG A 281 -15.79 2.16 18.00
CA ARG A 281 -16.78 1.47 18.85
C ARG A 281 -17.97 2.36 19.19
N ALA A 282 -17.74 3.65 19.41
CA ALA A 282 -18.80 4.60 19.72
C ALA A 282 -19.76 4.79 18.53
N GLU A 283 -19.24 4.82 17.30
CA GLU A 283 -20.06 4.93 16.09
C GLU A 283 -20.89 3.66 15.78
N THR A 284 -20.37 2.48 16.13
CA THR A 284 -21.06 1.21 15.89
C THR A 284 -22.11 0.88 16.95
N SER A 285 -22.13 1.58 18.08
CA SER A 285 -23.16 1.43 19.10
C SER A 285 -24.42 2.18 18.66
N PRO A 286 -25.59 1.51 18.42
CA PRO A 286 -26.81 2.21 18.05
C PRO A 286 -27.18 3.16 19.20
N SER A 287 -27.36 4.45 18.86
CA SER A 287 -27.88 5.43 19.78
C SER A 287 -29.22 4.92 20.40
N ARG A 288 -29.16 4.51 21.66
CA ARG A 288 -30.36 4.38 22.47
C ARG A 288 -30.90 5.79 22.74
N SER A 289 -31.52 6.41 21.76
CA SER A 289 -32.28 7.62 21.99
C SER A 289 -33.71 7.44 21.49
N SER A 290 -34.60 7.31 22.49
CA SER A 290 -35.95 7.88 22.55
C SER A 290 -36.84 7.71 21.31
N ARG A 291 -37.68 6.71 21.36
CA ARG A 291 -39.03 6.90 20.86
C ARG A 291 -39.82 7.68 21.93
N PRO A 292 -40.54 8.74 21.52
CA PRO A 292 -41.52 9.41 22.38
C PRO A 292 -42.72 8.52 22.66
#